data_c6407aaf289482c8f2f362cc72413c14
#
_entry.id   c6407aaf289482c8f2f362cc72413c14
#
_cell.length_a   1.000
_cell.length_b   1.000
_cell.length_c   1.000
_cell.angle_alpha   90.00
_cell.angle_beta   90.00
_cell.angle_gamma   90.00
#
_symmetry.space_group_name_H-M   'P 1'
#
loop_
_entity.id
_entity.type
_entity.pdbx_description
1 polymer ?
#
loop_
_entity_poly.entity_id
_entity_poly.type
_entity_poly.pdbx_seq_one_letter_code
_entity_poly.pdbx_strand_id
1 'polypeptide(L)'
;YAAHGSLEGGLNVAPVEGGMRQLRTVYLPPFEAAVKEAGVAAVMPCYSEYDGVPAAASKLLLTTVLREEWGFQGYVFADYSSIDQLMTLHKTASSRAEAAKQALEAGMDVEAPDELCYGDNLVALVRQGEVSEARVDEAVARVLRIKFLAGIFENPYADPREAVRVVNAPEHRRLALKVAQESIILLKNDNAQLPLPRSIGRIAVIGPNADAAQLGDYSTPKPTDVSPLQGIRDAVS
;
A
#
# COMPACT_ATOMS: atom_id res chain seq x y z
N TYR A 1 1.82 0.62 7.13
CA TYR A 1 2.12 1.14 8.44
C TYR A 1 1.59 0.20 9.53
N ALA A 2 2.38 -0.38 10.36
CA ALA A 2 3.81 -0.51 10.44
C ALA A 2 4.21 -1.99 10.46
N ALA A 3 5.52 -2.29 10.36
CA ALA A 3 6.10 -3.64 10.45
C ALA A 3 5.74 -4.62 9.33
N HIS A 4 5.07 -4.18 8.27
CA HIS A 4 4.61 -4.99 7.14
C HIS A 4 5.71 -5.85 6.47
N GLY A 5 6.97 -5.44 6.52
CA GLY A 5 8.07 -6.18 5.89
C GLY A 5 8.60 -7.40 6.66
N SER A 6 8.07 -7.71 7.84
CA SER A 6 8.62 -8.74 8.76
C SER A 6 7.56 -9.72 9.24
N LEU A 7 6.60 -10.03 8.39
CA LEU A 7 5.49 -10.94 8.68
C LEU A 7 5.98 -12.37 8.88
N GLU A 8 5.40 -13.09 9.83
CA GLU A 8 5.70 -14.49 10.07
C GLU A 8 5.37 -15.33 8.82
N GLY A 9 6.30 -16.14 8.39
CA GLY A 9 6.18 -16.96 7.18
C GLY A 9 5.94 -16.16 5.88
N GLY A 10 6.07 -14.83 5.89
CA GLY A 10 5.79 -13.98 4.72
C GLY A 10 4.31 -13.86 4.36
N LEU A 11 3.41 -14.25 5.24
CA LEU A 11 1.96 -14.21 5.02
C LEU A 11 1.39 -12.83 5.37
N ASN A 12 0.65 -12.22 4.45
CA ASN A 12 0.24 -10.81 4.50
C ASN A 12 -0.54 -10.40 5.77
N VAL A 13 -1.29 -11.31 6.38
CA VAL A 13 -2.08 -11.07 7.61
C VAL A 13 -1.47 -11.71 8.86
N ALA A 14 -0.29 -12.32 8.72
CA ALA A 14 0.37 -13.00 9.83
C ALA A 14 0.88 -11.99 10.87
N PRO A 15 1.08 -12.44 12.13
CA PRO A 15 1.64 -11.61 13.18
C PRO A 15 3.07 -11.17 12.87
N VAL A 16 3.45 -10.06 13.47
CA VAL A 16 4.83 -9.60 13.59
C VAL A 16 5.17 -9.62 15.08
N GLU A 17 6.06 -10.51 15.44
CA GLU A 17 6.56 -10.61 16.80
C GLU A 17 7.52 -9.46 17.13
N GLY A 18 7.46 -8.97 18.35
CA GLY A 18 8.40 -7.96 18.83
C GLY A 18 7.85 -7.10 19.95
N GLY A 19 8.74 -6.48 20.69
CA GLY A 19 8.38 -5.54 21.76
C GLY A 19 8.48 -4.08 21.30
N MET A 20 8.08 -3.15 22.18
CA MET A 20 8.09 -1.70 21.94
C MET A 20 9.44 -1.16 21.49
N ARG A 21 10.56 -1.72 21.95
CA ARG A 21 11.89 -1.32 21.51
C ARG A 21 12.06 -1.57 20.01
N GLN A 22 11.75 -2.78 19.53
CA GLN A 22 11.87 -3.15 18.14
C GLN A 22 10.91 -2.31 17.27
N LEU A 23 9.66 -2.16 17.70
CA LEU A 23 8.70 -1.30 17.00
C LEU A 23 9.28 0.11 16.76
N ARG A 24 9.80 0.74 17.83
CA ARG A 24 10.28 2.13 17.78
C ARG A 24 11.63 2.32 17.10
N THR A 25 12.49 1.30 17.11
CA THR A 25 13.85 1.45 16.54
C THR A 25 14.02 0.87 15.15
N VAL A 26 13.12 -0.02 14.74
CA VAL A 26 13.20 -0.72 13.44
C VAL A 26 12.07 -0.34 12.50
N TYR A 27 10.82 -0.40 12.98
CA TYR A 27 9.67 -0.31 12.09
C TYR A 27 9.09 1.10 11.97
N LEU A 28 9.10 1.90 13.02
CA LEU A 28 8.50 3.24 13.01
C LEU A 28 9.35 4.35 12.35
N PRO A 29 10.71 4.34 12.38
CA PRO A 29 11.50 5.47 11.91
C PRO A 29 11.20 5.94 10.49
N PRO A 30 11.04 5.07 9.46
CA PRO A 30 10.73 5.53 8.10
C PRO A 30 9.34 6.20 8.01
N PHE A 31 8.38 5.77 8.81
CA PHE A 31 7.06 6.39 8.85
C PHE A 31 7.06 7.71 9.62
N GLU A 32 7.85 7.82 10.67
CA GLU A 32 8.06 9.08 11.37
C GLU A 32 8.65 10.15 10.44
N ALA A 33 9.67 9.79 9.66
CA ALA A 33 10.23 10.68 8.65
C ALA A 33 9.21 11.04 7.56
N ALA A 34 8.40 10.08 7.11
CA ALA A 34 7.33 10.35 6.15
C ALA A 34 6.30 11.36 6.68
N VAL A 35 5.95 11.28 7.95
CA VAL A 35 5.01 12.23 8.59
C VAL A 35 5.66 13.58 8.84
N LYS A 36 6.85 13.61 9.49
CA LYS A 36 7.45 14.85 10.00
C LYS A 36 8.24 15.63 8.94
N GLU A 37 8.86 14.91 8.00
CA GLU A 37 9.75 15.52 7.00
C GLU A 37 9.09 15.62 5.63
N ALA A 38 8.39 14.55 5.17
CA ALA A 38 7.73 14.54 3.87
C ALA A 38 6.28 15.08 3.91
N GLY A 39 5.66 15.22 5.08
CA GLY A 39 4.32 15.78 5.22
C GLY A 39 3.22 14.97 4.52
N VAL A 40 3.26 13.63 4.65
CA VAL A 40 2.25 12.77 4.01
C VAL A 40 0.84 13.12 4.42
N ALA A 41 -0.10 13.06 3.47
CA ALA A 41 -1.51 13.42 3.67
C ALA A 41 -2.38 12.25 4.16
N ALA A 42 -1.96 11.02 3.92
CA ALA A 42 -2.68 9.82 4.34
C ALA A 42 -1.69 8.72 4.79
N VAL A 43 -2.17 7.85 5.69
CA VAL A 43 -1.45 6.66 6.15
C VAL A 43 -2.39 5.48 6.06
N MET A 44 -1.88 4.34 5.57
CA MET A 44 -2.63 3.08 5.46
C MET A 44 -2.01 2.05 6.40
N PRO A 45 -2.75 1.54 7.41
CA PRO A 45 -2.30 0.45 8.26
C PRO A 45 -2.16 -0.84 7.45
N CYS A 46 -1.23 -1.70 7.85
CA CYS A 46 -1.07 -3.02 7.24
C CYS A 46 -2.17 -4.00 7.71
N TYR A 47 -2.26 -5.13 7.03
CA TYR A 47 -3.17 -6.22 7.41
C TYR A 47 -2.75 -6.97 8.67
N SER A 48 -1.46 -6.95 8.98
CA SER A 48 -0.87 -7.74 10.05
C SER A 48 -1.21 -7.19 11.43
N GLU A 49 -0.94 -8.00 12.43
CA GLU A 49 -0.92 -7.59 13.82
C GLU A 49 0.51 -7.41 14.33
N TYR A 50 0.67 -6.57 15.31
CA TYR A 50 1.92 -6.38 16.03
C TYR A 50 1.68 -6.71 17.51
N ASP A 51 2.44 -7.69 18.03
CA ASP A 51 2.30 -8.15 19.41
C ASP A 51 0.83 -8.50 19.76
N GLY A 52 0.15 -9.23 18.86
CA GLY A 52 -1.23 -9.69 19.01
C GLY A 52 -2.32 -8.63 18.78
N VAL A 53 -1.97 -7.40 18.35
CA VAL A 53 -2.96 -6.35 18.07
C VAL A 53 -2.98 -6.02 16.58
N PRO A 54 -4.12 -6.26 15.87
CA PRO A 54 -4.26 -5.89 14.46
C PRO A 54 -4.02 -4.41 14.24
N ALA A 55 -3.22 -4.06 13.22
CA ALA A 55 -2.88 -2.67 12.95
C ALA A 55 -4.12 -1.79 12.70
N ALA A 56 -5.16 -2.35 12.07
CA ALA A 56 -6.44 -1.65 11.83
C ALA A 56 -7.21 -1.29 13.10
N ALA A 57 -6.94 -1.97 14.24
CA ALA A 57 -7.56 -1.72 15.55
C ALA A 57 -6.55 -1.23 16.61
N SER A 58 -5.33 -0.87 16.18
CA SER A 58 -4.28 -0.48 17.12
C SER A 58 -4.34 1.00 17.47
N LYS A 59 -4.95 1.32 18.63
CA LYS A 59 -4.92 2.68 19.16
C LYS A 59 -3.50 3.19 19.38
N LEU A 60 -2.56 2.30 19.77
CA LEU A 60 -1.15 2.65 19.91
C LEU A 60 -0.59 3.20 18.59
N LEU A 61 -0.82 2.50 17.49
CA LEU A 61 -0.28 2.90 16.18
C LEU A 61 -1.03 4.12 15.61
N LEU A 62 -2.36 4.06 15.56
CA LEU A 62 -3.18 5.02 14.79
C LEU A 62 -3.47 6.32 15.54
N THR A 63 -3.44 6.29 16.86
CA THR A 63 -3.69 7.47 17.69
C THR A 63 -2.43 7.90 18.42
N THR A 64 -1.92 7.07 19.34
CA THR A 64 -0.84 7.52 20.23
C THR A 64 0.43 7.87 19.45
N VAL A 65 0.97 6.94 18.67
CA VAL A 65 2.21 7.20 17.92
C VAL A 65 1.97 8.19 16.78
N LEU A 66 0.99 7.89 15.93
CA LEU A 66 0.79 8.65 14.70
C LEU A 66 0.34 10.10 14.97
N ARG A 67 -0.64 10.29 15.86
CA ARG A 67 -1.28 11.60 16.07
C ARG A 67 -0.72 12.36 17.26
N GLU A 68 -0.63 11.71 18.43
CA GLU A 68 -0.22 12.37 19.66
C GLU A 68 1.30 12.64 19.69
N GLU A 69 2.14 11.65 19.30
CA GLU A 69 3.59 11.81 19.32
C GLU A 69 4.13 12.51 18.06
N TRP A 70 3.64 12.15 16.86
CA TRP A 70 4.17 12.69 15.59
C TRP A 70 3.40 13.90 15.07
N GLY A 71 2.20 14.18 15.58
CA GLY A 71 1.39 15.32 15.17
C GLY A 71 0.75 15.19 13.79
N PHE A 72 0.52 13.96 13.31
CA PHE A 72 -0.08 13.71 12.01
C PHE A 72 -1.48 14.34 11.88
N GLN A 73 -1.66 15.18 10.85
CA GLN A 73 -2.87 15.94 10.60
C GLN A 73 -3.73 15.40 9.44
N GLY A 74 -3.26 14.36 8.76
CA GLY A 74 -3.96 13.72 7.67
C GLY A 74 -5.00 12.69 8.13
N TYR A 75 -5.46 11.85 7.22
CA TYR A 75 -6.43 10.79 7.52
C TYR A 75 -5.80 9.40 7.42
N VAL A 76 -6.40 8.44 8.12
CA VAL A 76 -6.04 7.03 8.07
C VAL A 76 -7.04 6.30 7.19
N PHE A 77 -6.53 5.66 6.14
CA PHE A 77 -7.31 4.95 5.13
C PHE A 77 -7.08 3.45 5.29
N ALA A 78 -8.13 2.67 5.43
CA ALA A 78 -8.03 1.23 5.56
C ALA A 78 -7.46 0.59 4.29
N ASP A 79 -6.58 -0.39 4.42
CA ASP A 79 -6.31 -1.30 3.32
C ASP A 79 -7.56 -2.17 3.07
N TYR A 80 -7.68 -2.75 1.88
CA TYR A 80 -8.91 -3.38 1.42
C TYR A 80 -9.41 -4.46 2.39
N SER A 81 -10.63 -4.23 2.88
CA SER A 81 -11.30 -5.11 3.84
C SER A 81 -10.58 -5.31 5.18
N SER A 82 -9.56 -4.51 5.52
CA SER A 82 -8.80 -4.69 6.76
C SER A 82 -9.64 -4.53 8.02
N ILE A 83 -10.72 -3.74 7.97
CA ILE A 83 -11.67 -3.63 9.09
C ILE A 83 -12.51 -4.92 9.21
N ASP A 84 -13.02 -5.45 8.10
CA ASP A 84 -13.77 -6.74 8.11
C ASP A 84 -12.89 -7.91 8.58
N GLN A 85 -11.57 -7.83 8.33
CA GLN A 85 -10.61 -8.85 8.78
C GLN A 85 -10.48 -8.92 10.31
N LEU A 86 -10.84 -7.90 11.05
CA LEU A 86 -10.92 -7.96 12.52
C LEU A 86 -11.91 -9.06 12.96
N MET A 87 -13.00 -9.25 12.21
CA MET A 87 -13.97 -10.32 12.44
C MET A 87 -13.57 -11.60 11.70
N THR A 88 -13.21 -11.52 10.42
CA THR A 88 -13.09 -12.69 9.53
C THR A 88 -11.78 -13.44 9.68
N LEU A 89 -10.67 -12.77 10.00
CA LEU A 89 -9.33 -13.35 10.11
C LEU A 89 -8.76 -13.25 11.53
N HIS A 90 -8.61 -12.05 12.08
CA HIS A 90 -8.00 -11.83 13.39
C HIS A 90 -8.88 -12.29 14.57
N LYS A 91 -10.20 -12.42 14.36
CA LYS A 91 -11.16 -12.86 15.39
C LYS A 91 -11.19 -11.97 16.65
N THR A 92 -10.83 -10.71 16.51
CA THR A 92 -10.89 -9.71 17.60
C THR A 92 -12.27 -9.06 17.72
N ALA A 93 -13.10 -9.17 16.69
CA ALA A 93 -14.48 -8.70 16.67
C ALA A 93 -15.45 -9.86 16.41
N SER A 94 -16.61 -9.86 17.05
CA SER A 94 -17.68 -10.85 16.89
C SER A 94 -18.66 -10.51 15.75
N SER A 95 -18.66 -9.24 15.31
CA SER A 95 -19.51 -8.73 14.24
C SER A 95 -18.83 -7.58 13.48
N ARG A 96 -19.36 -7.24 12.30
CA ARG A 96 -18.92 -6.06 11.54
C ARG A 96 -19.14 -4.75 12.29
N ALA A 97 -20.21 -4.64 13.06
CA ALA A 97 -20.47 -3.47 13.91
C ALA A 97 -19.37 -3.31 14.97
N GLU A 98 -18.99 -4.41 15.64
CA GLU A 98 -17.89 -4.38 16.61
C GLU A 98 -16.54 -4.07 15.94
N ALA A 99 -16.27 -4.63 14.75
CA ALA A 99 -15.09 -4.31 13.97
C ALA A 99 -15.04 -2.83 13.59
N ALA A 100 -16.15 -2.26 13.15
CA ALA A 100 -16.30 -0.82 12.86
C ALA A 100 -15.98 0.04 14.08
N LYS A 101 -16.53 -0.31 15.25
CA LYS A 101 -16.27 0.39 16.50
C LYS A 101 -14.79 0.34 16.89
N GLN A 102 -14.18 -0.85 16.88
CA GLN A 102 -12.76 -1.03 17.21
C GLN A 102 -11.87 -0.18 16.29
N ALA A 103 -12.08 -0.24 14.96
CA ALA A 103 -11.28 0.51 14.01
C ALA A 103 -11.45 2.02 14.14
N LEU A 104 -12.69 2.51 14.25
CA LEU A 104 -12.96 3.93 14.39
C LEU A 104 -12.36 4.50 15.70
N GLU A 105 -12.52 3.80 16.81
CA GLU A 105 -11.97 4.21 18.10
C GLU A 105 -10.42 4.15 18.13
N ALA A 106 -9.82 3.24 17.36
CA ALA A 106 -8.38 3.18 17.22
C ALA A 106 -7.80 4.36 16.41
N GLY A 107 -8.58 4.99 15.53
CA GLY A 107 -8.14 6.13 14.73
C GLY A 107 -8.27 5.95 13.22
N MET A 108 -8.94 4.89 12.75
CA MET A 108 -9.27 4.68 11.34
C MET A 108 -10.34 5.66 10.90
N ASP A 109 -10.10 6.39 9.82
CA ASP A 109 -11.03 7.43 9.34
C ASP A 109 -11.86 6.96 8.14
N VAL A 110 -11.32 6.08 7.28
CA VAL A 110 -11.97 5.63 6.03
C VAL A 110 -11.86 4.14 5.88
N GLU A 111 -12.97 3.47 5.57
CA GLU A 111 -13.02 2.08 5.15
C GLU A 111 -12.80 1.95 3.64
N ALA A 112 -12.27 0.82 3.16
CA ALA A 112 -12.05 0.50 1.76
C ALA A 112 -12.09 -1.02 1.50
N PRO A 113 -12.41 -1.46 0.28
CA PRO A 113 -12.89 -0.69 -0.88
C PRO A 113 -14.38 -0.37 -0.80
N ASP A 114 -15.12 -1.17 -0.03
CA ASP A 114 -16.56 -1.09 0.18
C ASP A 114 -16.87 -0.75 1.64
N GLU A 115 -18.08 -0.29 1.91
CA GLU A 115 -18.58 0.03 3.25
C GLU A 115 -19.17 -1.21 3.95
N LEU A 116 -18.36 -2.24 4.18
CA LEU A 116 -18.81 -3.49 4.81
C LEU A 116 -19.08 -3.34 6.31
N CYS A 117 -18.24 -2.55 6.98
CA CYS A 117 -18.25 -2.39 8.43
C CYS A 117 -18.77 -1.02 8.85
N TYR A 118 -18.39 0.05 8.15
CA TYR A 118 -18.87 1.40 8.46
C TYR A 118 -20.34 1.57 8.02
N GLY A 119 -20.69 2.55 7.22
CA GLY A 119 -22.04 2.74 6.70
C GLY A 119 -23.12 2.61 7.77
N ASP A 120 -24.11 1.74 7.52
CA ASP A 120 -25.27 1.54 8.41
C ASP A 120 -24.90 1.06 9.82
N ASN A 121 -23.80 0.32 9.98
CA ASN A 121 -23.35 -0.11 11.31
C ASN A 121 -22.92 1.08 12.17
N LEU A 122 -22.15 2.05 11.63
CA LEU A 122 -21.77 3.24 12.38
C LEU A 122 -22.99 4.10 12.72
N VAL A 123 -23.95 4.24 11.80
CA VAL A 123 -25.22 4.95 12.07
C VAL A 123 -25.97 4.28 13.25
N ALA A 124 -26.02 2.95 13.25
CA ALA A 124 -26.67 2.22 14.33
C ALA A 124 -25.94 2.40 15.67
N LEU A 125 -24.60 2.27 15.68
CA LEU A 125 -23.77 2.45 16.89
C LEU A 125 -23.88 3.85 17.49
N VAL A 126 -23.93 4.90 16.65
CA VAL A 126 -24.14 6.27 17.12
C VAL A 126 -25.54 6.45 17.71
N ARG A 127 -26.58 5.93 17.05
CA ARG A 127 -27.97 5.98 17.58
C ARG A 127 -28.13 5.24 18.89
N GLN A 128 -27.36 4.20 19.14
CA GLN A 128 -27.34 3.42 20.37
C GLN A 128 -26.47 4.05 21.46
N GLY A 129 -25.71 5.11 21.13
CA GLY A 129 -24.78 5.75 22.05
C GLY A 129 -23.49 4.95 22.31
N GLU A 130 -23.21 3.93 21.50
CA GLU A 130 -21.99 3.11 21.62
C GLU A 130 -20.77 3.73 20.96
N VAL A 131 -20.98 4.62 20.01
CA VAL A 131 -19.97 5.46 19.36
C VAL A 131 -20.45 6.90 19.43
N SER A 132 -19.57 7.83 19.80
CA SER A 132 -19.94 9.25 19.81
C SER A 132 -19.96 9.82 18.39
N GLU A 133 -20.95 10.66 18.08
CA GLU A 133 -21.03 11.40 16.83
C GLU A 133 -19.78 12.26 16.60
N ALA A 134 -19.25 12.87 17.67
CA ALA A 134 -18.03 13.66 17.63
C ALA A 134 -16.82 12.85 17.09
N ARG A 135 -16.73 11.55 17.36
CA ARG A 135 -15.66 10.71 16.81
C ARG A 135 -15.82 10.50 15.30
N VAL A 136 -17.05 10.40 14.82
CA VAL A 136 -17.34 10.34 13.38
C VAL A 136 -17.01 11.70 12.71
N ASP A 137 -17.41 12.80 13.34
CA ASP A 137 -17.11 14.16 12.87
C ASP A 137 -15.61 14.42 12.75
N GLU A 138 -14.80 13.92 13.70
CA GLU A 138 -13.34 13.99 13.59
C GLU A 138 -12.80 13.28 12.35
N ALA A 139 -13.29 12.06 12.06
CA ALA A 139 -12.87 11.31 10.88
C ALA A 139 -13.23 12.06 9.59
N VAL A 140 -14.47 12.55 9.50
CA VAL A 140 -14.94 13.35 8.37
C VAL A 140 -14.12 14.63 8.21
N ALA A 141 -13.86 15.35 9.30
CA ALA A 141 -13.08 16.58 9.28
C ALA A 141 -11.67 16.37 8.73
N ARG A 142 -11.00 15.25 9.09
CA ARG A 142 -9.68 14.90 8.58
C ARG A 142 -9.69 14.67 7.07
N VAL A 143 -10.65 13.94 6.57
CA VAL A 143 -10.81 13.69 5.11
C VAL A 143 -11.10 14.99 4.37
N LEU A 144 -12.06 15.77 4.86
CA LEU A 144 -12.43 17.06 4.25
C LEU A 144 -11.25 18.03 4.25
N ARG A 145 -10.49 18.11 5.35
CA ARG A 145 -9.29 18.94 5.42
C ARG A 145 -8.32 18.65 4.27
N ILE A 146 -8.03 17.37 4.00
CA ILE A 146 -7.12 17.02 2.91
C ILE A 146 -7.73 17.37 1.55
N LYS A 147 -9.05 17.18 1.36
CA LYS A 147 -9.73 17.58 0.14
C LYS A 147 -9.63 19.10 -0.11
N PHE A 148 -9.80 19.93 0.93
CA PHE A 148 -9.60 21.37 0.83
C PHE A 148 -8.15 21.74 0.51
N LEU A 149 -7.19 21.15 1.21
CA LEU A 149 -5.77 21.40 0.96
C LEU A 149 -5.32 20.98 -0.45
N ALA A 150 -5.94 19.94 -1.01
CA ALA A 150 -5.70 19.48 -2.38
C ALA A 150 -6.38 20.35 -3.45
N GLY A 151 -7.24 21.32 -3.07
CA GLY A 151 -7.93 22.21 -4.00
C GLY A 151 -8.96 21.53 -4.91
N ILE A 152 -9.45 20.32 -4.53
CA ILE A 152 -10.35 19.56 -5.39
C ILE A 152 -11.79 20.12 -5.42
N PHE A 153 -12.13 21.04 -4.54
CA PHE A 153 -13.41 21.75 -4.59
C PHE A 153 -13.36 22.89 -5.60
N GLU A 154 -12.22 23.55 -5.74
CA GLU A 154 -11.98 24.64 -6.70
C GLU A 154 -11.71 24.12 -8.11
N ASN A 155 -11.02 22.98 -8.21
CA ASN A 155 -10.66 22.35 -9.47
C ASN A 155 -10.87 20.82 -9.43
N PRO A 156 -12.13 20.34 -9.52
CA PRO A 156 -12.45 18.92 -9.38
C PRO A 156 -12.22 18.10 -10.67
N TYR A 157 -11.96 18.75 -11.81
CA TYR A 157 -11.88 18.10 -13.11
C TYR A 157 -10.44 17.93 -13.58
N ALA A 158 -10.14 16.75 -14.15
CA ALA A 158 -8.93 16.48 -14.88
C ALA A 158 -9.21 16.48 -16.40
N ASP A 159 -8.25 16.94 -17.21
CA ASP A 159 -8.34 16.83 -18.68
C ASP A 159 -7.94 15.40 -19.11
N PRO A 160 -8.85 14.59 -19.69
CA PRO A 160 -8.53 13.25 -20.14
C PRO A 160 -7.40 13.20 -21.19
N ARG A 161 -7.21 14.28 -21.97
CA ARG A 161 -6.14 14.36 -22.98
C ARG A 161 -4.77 14.43 -22.32
N GLU A 162 -4.65 15.08 -21.17
CA GLU A 162 -3.42 15.07 -20.37
C GLU A 162 -3.08 13.67 -19.84
N ALA A 163 -4.07 12.88 -19.43
CA ALA A 163 -3.85 11.51 -19.02
C ALA A 163 -3.22 10.68 -20.17
N VAL A 164 -3.74 10.81 -21.40
CA VAL A 164 -3.18 10.13 -22.58
C VAL A 164 -1.75 10.59 -22.87
N ARG A 165 -1.44 11.87 -22.67
CA ARG A 165 -0.10 12.42 -22.88
C ARG A 165 0.91 11.96 -21.84
N VAL A 166 0.50 11.85 -20.58
CA VAL A 166 1.39 11.57 -19.45
C VAL A 166 1.56 10.07 -19.21
N VAL A 167 0.46 9.30 -19.30
CA VAL A 167 0.51 7.86 -19.04
C VAL A 167 1.39 7.16 -20.07
N ASN A 168 2.38 6.42 -19.60
CA ASN A 168 3.35 5.70 -20.43
C ASN A 168 4.16 6.60 -21.38
N ALA A 169 4.38 7.86 -21.01
CA ALA A 169 5.20 8.79 -21.78
C ALA A 169 6.64 8.24 -22.00
N PRO A 170 7.33 8.65 -23.09
CA PRO A 170 8.67 8.13 -23.42
C PRO A 170 9.68 8.29 -22.27
N GLU A 171 9.63 9.39 -21.52
CA GLU A 171 10.48 9.63 -20.35
C GLU A 171 10.20 8.65 -19.21
N HIS A 172 8.95 8.30 -18.97
CA HIS A 172 8.58 7.30 -17.96
C HIS A 172 9.06 5.91 -18.35
N ARG A 173 8.97 5.55 -19.62
CA ARG A 173 9.50 4.29 -20.16
C ARG A 173 11.02 4.21 -20.05
N ARG A 174 11.73 5.31 -20.35
CA ARG A 174 13.19 5.36 -20.16
C ARG A 174 13.58 5.20 -18.70
N LEU A 175 12.84 5.84 -17.79
CA LEU A 175 13.08 5.70 -16.37
C LEU A 175 12.81 4.25 -15.89
N ALA A 176 11.71 3.65 -16.30
CA ALA A 176 11.37 2.27 -15.97
C ALA A 176 12.45 1.29 -16.49
N LEU A 177 12.94 1.47 -17.72
CA LEU A 177 14.02 0.68 -18.26
C LEU A 177 15.31 0.84 -17.43
N LYS A 178 15.67 2.07 -17.07
CA LYS A 178 16.85 2.34 -16.25
C LYS A 178 16.74 1.66 -14.88
N VAL A 179 15.59 1.78 -14.21
CA VAL A 179 15.34 1.13 -12.90
C VAL A 179 15.44 -0.39 -13.05
N ALA A 180 14.83 -0.97 -14.08
CA ALA A 180 14.92 -2.41 -14.34
C ALA A 180 16.38 -2.87 -14.54
N GLN A 181 17.16 -2.13 -15.34
CA GLN A 181 18.58 -2.45 -15.55
C GLN A 181 19.41 -2.36 -14.28
N GLU A 182 19.19 -1.34 -13.45
CA GLU A 182 19.90 -1.14 -12.20
C GLU A 182 19.48 -2.12 -11.09
N SER A 183 18.28 -2.71 -11.18
CA SER A 183 17.78 -3.71 -10.22
C SER A 183 18.24 -5.13 -10.50
N ILE A 184 18.78 -5.42 -11.69
CA ILE A 184 19.29 -6.75 -12.04
C ILE A 184 20.67 -6.96 -11.43
N ILE A 185 20.79 -7.98 -10.58
CA ILE A 185 22.03 -8.33 -9.89
C ILE A 185 22.63 -9.59 -10.49
N LEU A 186 23.89 -9.52 -10.92
CA LEU A 186 24.64 -10.69 -11.40
C LEU A 186 25.18 -11.49 -10.22
N LEU A 187 24.51 -12.58 -9.87
CA LEU A 187 24.88 -13.42 -8.72
C LEU A 187 26.09 -14.35 -9.02
N LYS A 188 26.27 -14.77 -10.26
CA LYS A 188 27.32 -15.68 -10.69
C LYS A 188 27.64 -15.49 -12.16
N ASN A 189 28.93 -15.50 -12.54
CA ASN A 189 29.37 -15.38 -13.93
C ASN A 189 30.68 -16.18 -14.14
N ASP A 190 30.61 -17.49 -13.98
CA ASP A 190 31.77 -18.35 -14.17
C ASP A 190 32.23 -18.30 -15.62
N ASN A 191 33.53 -18.23 -15.81
CA ASN A 191 34.17 -18.15 -17.11
C ASN A 191 33.74 -16.94 -17.96
N ALA A 192 33.26 -15.87 -17.33
CA ALA A 192 32.81 -14.62 -18.01
C ALA A 192 31.79 -14.90 -19.13
N GLN A 193 30.80 -15.76 -18.90
CA GLN A 193 29.76 -16.10 -19.88
C GLN A 193 28.85 -14.90 -20.22
N LEU A 194 28.72 -13.94 -19.31
CA LEU A 194 27.96 -12.71 -19.52
C LEU A 194 28.89 -11.49 -19.55
N PRO A 195 28.59 -10.48 -20.37
CA PRO A 195 27.48 -10.39 -21.34
C PRO A 195 27.65 -11.33 -22.54
N LEU A 196 26.53 -11.86 -23.05
CA LEU A 196 26.55 -12.67 -24.25
C LEU A 196 27.00 -11.79 -25.46
N PRO A 197 27.85 -12.33 -26.37
CA PRO A 197 28.23 -11.59 -27.57
C PRO A 197 27.02 -11.40 -28.51
N ARG A 198 26.87 -10.23 -29.09
CA ARG A 198 25.78 -9.97 -30.05
C ARG A 198 25.86 -10.84 -31.30
N SER A 199 27.04 -11.40 -31.58
CA SER A 199 27.29 -12.31 -32.69
C SER A 199 26.92 -13.77 -32.37
N ILE A 200 26.27 -14.02 -31.24
CA ILE A 200 25.85 -15.39 -30.88
C ILE A 200 24.87 -15.93 -31.93
N GLY A 201 25.20 -17.03 -32.56
CA GLY A 201 24.46 -17.54 -33.72
C GLY A 201 23.09 -18.15 -33.39
N ARG A 202 22.94 -18.69 -32.16
CA ARG A 202 21.70 -19.35 -31.75
C ARG A 202 21.52 -19.27 -30.24
N ILE A 203 20.35 -18.82 -29.79
CA ILE A 203 19.94 -18.76 -28.39
C ILE A 203 18.61 -19.53 -28.26
N ALA A 204 18.51 -20.42 -27.26
CA ALA A 204 17.26 -21.04 -26.87
C ALA A 204 16.71 -20.29 -25.64
N VAL A 205 15.52 -19.72 -25.77
CA VAL A 205 14.76 -19.08 -24.67
C VAL A 205 13.65 -20.05 -24.29
N ILE A 206 13.71 -20.62 -23.08
CA ILE A 206 12.88 -21.77 -22.68
C ILE A 206 12.19 -21.44 -21.35
N GLY A 207 10.93 -21.82 -21.24
CA GLY A 207 10.12 -21.70 -20.02
C GLY A 207 8.81 -20.97 -20.25
N PRO A 208 7.87 -21.03 -19.28
CA PRO A 208 6.53 -20.43 -19.42
C PRO A 208 6.59 -18.91 -19.59
N ASN A 209 7.63 -18.26 -19.08
CA ASN A 209 7.81 -16.82 -19.17
C ASN A 209 8.71 -16.38 -20.35
N ALA A 210 9.12 -17.32 -21.22
CA ALA A 210 10.06 -17.03 -22.31
C ALA A 210 9.51 -15.96 -23.27
N ASP A 211 8.23 -16.04 -23.62
CA ASP A 211 7.56 -15.08 -24.52
C ASP A 211 6.31 -14.46 -23.89
N ALA A 212 6.40 -14.13 -22.62
CA ALA A 212 5.34 -13.43 -21.88
C ALA A 212 5.93 -12.28 -21.07
N ALA A 213 5.38 -11.09 -21.23
CA ALA A 213 5.65 -9.97 -20.33
C ALA A 213 4.87 -10.22 -19.03
N GLN A 214 5.59 -10.58 -17.97
CA GLN A 214 4.98 -10.80 -16.66
C GLN A 214 4.80 -9.47 -15.94
N LEU A 215 3.54 -9.07 -15.80
CA LEU A 215 3.15 -7.84 -15.12
C LEU A 215 2.59 -8.18 -13.73
N GLY A 216 2.65 -7.25 -12.79
CA GLY A 216 2.02 -7.43 -11.48
C GLY A 216 0.48 -7.40 -11.57
N ASP A 217 -0.20 -7.89 -10.54
CA ASP A 217 -1.66 -8.06 -10.49
C ASP A 217 -2.45 -6.78 -10.80
N TYR A 218 -1.92 -5.61 -10.44
CA TYR A 218 -2.55 -4.31 -10.71
C TYR A 218 -2.21 -3.75 -12.09
N SER A 219 -1.49 -4.48 -12.93
CA SER A 219 -1.07 -4.02 -14.25
C SER A 219 -2.00 -4.54 -15.34
N THR A 220 -2.29 -3.67 -16.31
CA THR A 220 -3.03 -4.07 -17.52
C THR A 220 -2.04 -4.27 -18.67
N PRO A 221 -2.08 -5.42 -19.39
CA PRO A 221 -1.25 -5.66 -20.57
C PRO A 221 -1.39 -4.55 -21.62
N LYS A 222 -0.28 -4.16 -22.22
CA LYS A 222 -0.23 -3.12 -23.25
C LYS A 222 0.50 -3.64 -24.49
N PRO A 223 0.18 -3.12 -25.69
CA PRO A 223 0.87 -3.50 -26.91
C PRO A 223 2.39 -3.19 -26.90
N THR A 224 2.83 -2.37 -25.96
CA THR A 224 4.24 -1.96 -25.79
C THR A 224 5.02 -2.81 -24.79
N ASP A 225 4.39 -3.81 -24.19
CA ASP A 225 5.05 -4.71 -23.25
C ASP A 225 5.99 -5.64 -24.02
N VAL A 226 7.21 -5.80 -23.50
CA VAL A 226 8.29 -6.55 -24.14
C VAL A 226 8.55 -7.83 -23.38
N SER A 227 8.43 -8.99 -24.04
CA SER A 227 8.81 -10.28 -23.46
C SER A 227 10.33 -10.45 -23.44
N PRO A 228 10.88 -11.36 -22.59
CA PRO A 228 12.31 -11.71 -22.66
C PRO A 228 12.77 -12.13 -24.04
N LEU A 229 12.00 -12.96 -24.76
CA LEU A 229 12.30 -13.39 -26.11
C LEU A 229 12.34 -12.21 -27.08
N GLN A 230 11.38 -11.29 -27.00
CA GLN A 230 11.37 -10.09 -27.87
C GLN A 230 12.57 -9.18 -27.56
N GLY A 231 12.87 -8.94 -26.28
CA GLY A 231 14.01 -8.13 -25.87
C GLY A 231 15.36 -8.71 -26.37
N ILE A 232 15.50 -10.05 -26.34
CA ILE A 232 16.70 -10.72 -26.91
C ILE A 232 16.74 -10.55 -28.42
N ARG A 233 15.64 -10.76 -29.13
CA ARG A 233 15.58 -10.54 -30.60
C ARG A 233 16.01 -9.14 -30.99
N ASP A 234 15.48 -8.14 -30.30
CA ASP A 234 15.79 -6.74 -30.57
C ASP A 234 17.25 -6.37 -30.26
N ALA A 235 17.89 -7.10 -29.33
CA ALA A 235 19.29 -6.85 -28.98
C ALA A 235 20.31 -7.50 -29.94
N VAL A 236 19.93 -8.55 -30.68
CA VAL A 236 20.83 -9.33 -31.56
C VAL A 236 20.51 -9.19 -33.05
N SER A 237 19.50 -8.44 -33.42
CA SER A 237 19.08 -8.13 -34.79
C SER A 237 19.92 -7.03 -35.42
#